data_2d87c7a4e427c405d572d1f21171b5dc
#
_entry.id   2d87c7a4e427c405d572d1f21171b5dc
#
_cell.length_a   1.000
_cell.length_b   1.000
_cell.length_c   1.000
_cell.angle_alpha   90.00
_cell.angle_beta   90.00
_cell.angle_gamma   90.00
#
_symmetry.space_group_name_H-M   'P 1'
#
loop_
_entity.id
_entity.type
_entity.pdbx_description
1 polymer ?
#
loop_
_entity_poly.entity_id
_entity_poly.type
_entity_poly.pdbx_seq_one_letter_code
_entity_poly.pdbx_strand_id
1 'polypeptide(L)'
;MTLKPIVLGLSLFCANGWAAPANQTPQQKRHDAREQAQPRHVDVVLALDTSSSMDGLIDGARQKLWDVVTTLSKAQPQPILRVGIVSYGNTAYDAKKGWVRPDIDLTTDLDSVYGKLFGLTTNGGEEYVARAVQTSADEMSWSKQQDALRILFVAGNESAEQDPSVKLETALADARSHGIFVNTIYCGSKSSPETVAWARTASLGNGSFAAIDQNRTVAIATPQDAELQRLSAQLNDTYIAYGQGGGARAANQKEQDKNATALSPPAAAARAVGKASSLYRSADWDIVDAKRDGKTVAASEMPEDLRAMPASQRDEVIEKKAKARAAIQSRIQAVSKQREGYLSAERKKSVASSGPALDDALIGGLKSEAEASGFKF
;
A
#
# COMPACT_ATOMS: atom_id res chain seq x y z
N MET A 1 3.20 48.60 87.04
CA MET A 1 3.07 47.15 86.88
C MET A 1 1.83 46.86 86.09
N THR A 2 1.94 46.72 84.81
CA THR A 2 0.80 46.49 83.92
C THR A 2 1.09 45.28 83.07
N LEU A 3 0.36 44.18 83.34
CA LEU A 3 0.40 42.95 82.51
C LEU A 3 -0.40 43.17 81.19
N LYS A 4 0.21 42.81 80.08
CA LYS A 4 -0.47 42.73 78.78
C LYS A 4 -0.89 41.26 78.53
N PRO A 5 -2.06 41.00 77.94
CA PRO A 5 -2.47 39.67 77.56
C PRO A 5 -1.86 39.24 76.24
N ILE A 6 -1.46 37.97 76.15
CA ILE A 6 -0.99 37.25 74.97
C ILE A 6 -2.19 36.76 74.16
N VAL A 7 -2.34 37.20 72.90
CA VAL A 7 -3.32 36.66 71.96
C VAL A 7 -2.67 35.51 71.20
N LEU A 8 -3.22 34.31 71.38
CA LEU A 8 -2.83 33.09 70.65
C LEU A 8 -3.56 33.09 69.29
N GLY A 9 -2.86 33.32 68.20
CA GLY A 9 -3.40 33.21 66.87
C GLY A 9 -3.37 31.76 66.39
N LEU A 10 -4.56 31.20 66.14
CA LEU A 10 -4.75 29.87 65.58
C LEU A 10 -4.60 29.97 64.06
N SER A 11 -3.50 29.50 63.49
CA SER A 11 -3.26 29.42 62.04
C SER A 11 -3.90 28.13 61.49
N LEU A 12 -4.97 28.27 60.73
CA LEU A 12 -5.50 27.18 59.92
C LEU A 12 -4.57 26.88 58.76
N PHE A 13 -3.88 25.75 58.80
CA PHE A 13 -3.19 25.19 57.67
C PHE A 13 -4.16 24.47 56.74
N CYS A 14 -4.51 25.07 55.60
CA CYS A 14 -5.16 24.36 54.51
C CYS A 14 -4.12 23.42 53.87
N ALA A 15 -4.23 22.12 54.13
CA ALA A 15 -3.49 21.08 53.43
C ALA A 15 -4.06 20.93 52.02
N ASN A 16 -3.39 21.54 51.03
CA ASN A 16 -3.59 21.20 49.65
C ASN A 16 -3.03 19.77 49.41
N GLY A 17 -3.96 18.80 49.38
CA GLY A 17 -3.63 17.43 49.02
C GLY A 17 -3.24 17.35 47.56
N TRP A 18 -1.94 17.28 47.28
CA TRP A 18 -1.49 16.78 46.00
C TRP A 18 -1.81 15.29 45.92
N ALA A 19 -2.84 14.95 45.14
CA ALA A 19 -3.06 13.57 44.74
C ALA A 19 -1.88 13.14 43.90
N ALA A 20 -1.08 12.20 44.39
CA ALA A 20 -0.05 11.54 43.59
C ALA A 20 -0.70 10.89 42.37
N PRO A 21 -0.07 10.94 41.18
CA PRO A 21 -0.63 10.29 39.99
C PRO A 21 -0.76 8.80 40.30
N ALA A 22 -1.96 8.24 40.05
CA ALA A 22 -2.24 6.84 40.24
C ALA A 22 -1.21 5.98 39.49
N ASN A 23 -0.54 5.09 40.19
CA ASN A 23 0.43 4.14 39.61
C ASN A 23 -0.33 3.24 38.63
N GLN A 24 -0.21 3.53 37.34
CA GLN A 24 -0.80 2.70 36.29
C GLN A 24 -0.12 1.31 36.31
N THR A 25 -0.94 0.27 36.23
CA THR A 25 -0.43 -1.10 36.16
C THR A 25 0.41 -1.31 34.89
N PRO A 26 1.37 -2.25 34.86
CA PRO A 26 2.13 -2.56 33.66
C PRO A 26 1.25 -2.92 32.45
N GLN A 27 0.05 -3.43 32.68
CA GLN A 27 -0.93 -3.72 31.63
C GLN A 27 -1.60 -2.44 31.10
N GLN A 28 -1.95 -1.48 31.96
CA GLN A 28 -2.47 -0.17 31.54
C GLN A 28 -1.42 0.61 30.78
N LYS A 29 -0.16 0.65 31.22
CA LYS A 29 0.94 1.28 30.48
C LYS A 29 1.17 0.65 29.11
N ARG A 30 0.99 -0.68 28.98
CA ARG A 30 1.09 -1.39 27.70
C ARG A 30 -0.13 -1.14 26.80
N HIS A 31 -1.31 -0.94 27.37
CA HIS A 31 -2.54 -0.59 26.65
C HIS A 31 -2.45 0.85 26.13
N ASP A 32 -2.08 1.79 27.00
CA ASP A 32 -1.92 3.21 26.64
C ASP A 32 -0.79 3.44 25.63
N ALA A 33 0.32 2.67 25.71
CA ALA A 33 1.40 2.70 24.72
C ALA A 33 0.99 2.11 23.37
N ARG A 34 0.03 1.17 23.33
CA ARG A 34 -0.56 0.66 22.07
C ARG A 34 -1.53 1.65 21.43
N GLU A 35 -2.23 2.44 22.25
CA GLU A 35 -3.20 3.42 21.79
C GLU A 35 -2.56 4.71 21.27
N GLN A 36 -1.28 4.98 21.61
CA GLN A 36 -0.55 6.19 21.22
C GLN A 36 0.50 5.99 20.10
N ALA A 37 0.78 4.76 19.69
CA ALA A 37 1.69 4.52 18.59
C ALA A 37 1.01 4.87 17.26
N GLN A 38 1.48 5.93 16.60
CA GLN A 38 1.01 6.27 15.26
C GLN A 38 1.24 5.08 14.31
N PRO A 39 0.29 4.78 13.41
CA PRO A 39 0.48 3.71 12.45
C PRO A 39 1.75 3.94 11.64
N ARG A 40 2.58 2.91 11.54
CA ARG A 40 3.84 2.97 10.77
C ARG A 40 3.54 2.99 9.28
N HIS A 41 4.27 3.79 8.53
CA HIS A 41 4.19 3.78 7.08
C HIS A 41 4.96 2.59 6.49
N VAL A 42 4.38 1.97 5.47
CA VAL A 42 5.06 1.10 4.53
C VAL A 42 4.92 1.75 3.17
N ASP A 43 6.04 2.25 2.65
CA ASP A 43 6.15 2.90 1.35
C ASP A 43 6.73 1.92 0.35
N VAL A 44 6.02 1.70 -0.74
CA VAL A 44 6.43 0.80 -1.81
C VAL A 44 6.45 1.58 -3.12
N VAL A 45 7.61 1.66 -3.76
CA VAL A 45 7.75 2.19 -5.10
C VAL A 45 8.05 1.04 -6.07
N LEU A 46 7.31 1.00 -7.16
CA LEU A 46 7.55 0.08 -8.27
C LEU A 46 8.22 0.85 -9.40
N ALA A 47 9.51 0.62 -9.64
CA ALA A 47 10.23 1.10 -10.81
C ALA A 47 10.18 0.02 -11.89
N LEU A 48 9.35 0.24 -12.91
CA LEU A 48 9.02 -0.74 -13.93
C LEU A 48 9.66 -0.34 -15.26
N ASP A 49 10.39 -1.26 -15.82
CA ASP A 49 10.83 -1.17 -17.21
C ASP A 49 9.61 -1.18 -18.13
N THR A 50 9.53 -0.20 -19.03
CA THR A 50 8.49 -0.04 -20.04
C THR A 50 9.06 -0.02 -21.46
N SER A 51 10.22 -0.65 -21.66
CA SER A 51 10.75 -0.95 -22.99
C SER A 51 9.84 -1.94 -23.75
N SER A 52 10.04 -2.07 -25.05
CA SER A 52 9.16 -2.89 -25.91
C SER A 52 9.06 -4.36 -25.52
N SER A 53 10.06 -4.89 -24.81
CA SER A 53 10.08 -6.30 -24.37
C SER A 53 9.25 -6.59 -23.12
N MET A 54 8.66 -5.56 -22.46
CA MET A 54 8.18 -5.65 -21.10
C MET A 54 6.66 -5.73 -20.93
N ASP A 55 5.89 -5.99 -21.99
CA ASP A 55 4.42 -6.13 -21.91
C ASP A 55 3.97 -7.11 -20.83
N GLY A 56 4.65 -8.27 -20.75
CA GLY A 56 4.33 -9.28 -19.74
C GLY A 56 4.57 -8.83 -18.29
N LEU A 57 5.60 -8.00 -18.04
CA LEU A 57 5.84 -7.41 -16.72
C LEU A 57 4.70 -6.47 -16.32
N ILE A 58 4.30 -5.58 -17.23
CA ILE A 58 3.23 -4.62 -16.96
C ILE A 58 1.91 -5.33 -16.71
N ASP A 59 1.58 -6.36 -17.49
CA ASP A 59 0.39 -7.17 -17.27
C ASP A 59 0.47 -7.96 -15.95
N GLY A 60 1.65 -8.47 -15.60
CA GLY A 60 1.90 -9.08 -14.30
C GLY A 60 1.66 -8.10 -13.15
N ALA A 61 2.16 -6.88 -13.24
CA ALA A 61 1.95 -5.84 -12.24
C ALA A 61 0.45 -5.48 -12.08
N ARG A 62 -0.28 -5.32 -13.19
CA ARG A 62 -1.74 -5.08 -13.19
C ARG A 62 -2.50 -6.19 -12.48
N GLN A 63 -2.11 -7.45 -12.68
CA GLN A 63 -2.78 -8.61 -12.07
C GLN A 63 -2.45 -8.77 -10.58
N LYS A 64 -1.24 -8.39 -10.15
CA LYS A 64 -0.68 -8.79 -8.86
C LYS A 64 -0.61 -7.70 -7.79
N LEU A 65 -0.84 -6.42 -8.14
CA LEU A 65 -0.85 -5.33 -7.16
C LEU A 65 -1.76 -5.63 -5.96
N TRP A 66 -2.95 -6.17 -6.20
CA TRP A 66 -3.91 -6.45 -5.14
C TRP A 66 -3.53 -7.65 -4.25
N ASP A 67 -2.72 -8.58 -4.75
CA ASP A 67 -2.14 -9.65 -3.94
C ASP A 67 -1.11 -9.10 -2.94
N VAL A 68 -0.31 -8.11 -3.35
CA VAL A 68 0.61 -7.36 -2.47
C VAL A 68 -0.16 -6.61 -1.39
N VAL A 69 -1.21 -5.85 -1.77
CA VAL A 69 -2.08 -5.13 -0.83
C VAL A 69 -2.71 -6.09 0.19
N THR A 70 -3.25 -7.21 -0.28
CA THR A 70 -3.87 -8.23 0.58
C THR A 70 -2.85 -8.84 1.55
N THR A 71 -1.62 -9.07 1.10
CA THR A 71 -0.55 -9.60 1.95
C THR A 71 -0.22 -8.62 3.08
N LEU A 72 0.01 -7.35 2.74
CA LEU A 72 0.30 -6.30 3.73
C LEU A 72 -0.86 -6.04 4.69
N SER A 73 -2.10 -6.28 4.27
CA SER A 73 -3.26 -6.10 5.15
C SER A 73 -3.29 -7.09 6.33
N LYS A 74 -2.50 -8.16 6.26
CA LYS A 74 -2.34 -9.14 7.35
C LYS A 74 -1.23 -8.77 8.32
N ALA A 75 -0.39 -7.77 7.99
CA ALA A 75 0.74 -7.36 8.82
C ALA A 75 0.30 -6.74 10.16
N GLN A 76 1.04 -7.04 11.22
CA GLN A 76 0.83 -6.51 12.55
C GLN A 76 2.13 -5.87 13.09
N PRO A 77 2.09 -4.63 13.61
CA PRO A 77 0.94 -3.72 13.65
C PRO A 77 0.49 -3.35 12.23
N GLN A 78 -0.79 -2.98 12.10
CA GLN A 78 -1.34 -2.62 10.80
C GLN A 78 -0.67 -1.36 10.25
N PRO A 79 -0.07 -1.39 9.04
CA PRO A 79 0.59 -0.23 8.46
C PRO A 79 -0.37 0.75 7.79
N ILE A 80 0.14 1.95 7.50
CA ILE A 80 -0.38 2.79 6.43
C ILE A 80 0.44 2.47 5.17
N LEU A 81 -0.19 1.85 4.18
CA LEU A 81 0.45 1.56 2.90
C LEU A 81 0.35 2.77 1.97
N ARG A 82 1.48 3.19 1.41
CA ARG A 82 1.56 4.12 0.28
C ARG A 82 2.29 3.44 -0.87
N VAL A 83 1.77 3.60 -2.07
CA VAL A 83 2.36 3.01 -3.28
C VAL A 83 2.63 4.12 -4.28
N GLY A 84 3.78 4.06 -4.94
CA GLY A 84 4.18 4.93 -6.04
C GLY A 84 4.66 4.12 -7.23
N ILE A 85 4.69 4.73 -8.41
CA ILE A 85 5.17 4.10 -9.66
C ILE A 85 6.15 5.05 -10.33
N VAL A 86 7.28 4.50 -10.72
CA VAL A 86 8.25 5.08 -11.64
C VAL A 86 8.34 4.15 -12.84
N SER A 87 8.33 4.67 -14.05
CA SER A 87 8.59 3.89 -15.25
C SER A 87 9.86 4.36 -15.94
N TYR A 88 10.57 3.45 -16.60
CA TYR A 88 11.81 3.76 -17.31
C TYR A 88 11.93 2.94 -18.59
N GLY A 89 12.93 3.25 -19.43
CA GLY A 89 13.23 2.49 -20.65
C GLY A 89 12.29 2.77 -21.82
N ASN A 90 11.48 3.84 -21.79
CA ASN A 90 10.53 4.16 -22.84
C ASN A 90 10.98 5.39 -23.63
N THR A 91 11.16 5.23 -24.95
CA THR A 91 11.63 6.33 -25.84
C THR A 91 10.67 7.51 -25.95
N ALA A 92 9.43 7.39 -25.51
CA ALA A 92 8.51 8.52 -25.42
C ALA A 92 8.81 9.46 -24.22
N TYR A 93 9.71 9.05 -23.31
CA TYR A 93 10.07 9.86 -22.15
C TYR A 93 11.27 10.78 -22.48
N ASP A 94 11.54 11.76 -21.61
CA ASP A 94 12.60 12.74 -21.80
C ASP A 94 13.99 12.09 -21.71
N ALA A 95 14.72 12.10 -22.83
CA ALA A 95 16.09 11.59 -22.92
C ALA A 95 17.05 12.32 -21.95
N LYS A 96 16.82 13.62 -21.67
CA LYS A 96 17.62 14.37 -20.69
C LYS A 96 17.47 13.86 -19.27
N LYS A 97 16.33 13.22 -18.99
CA LYS A 97 16.05 12.53 -17.72
C LYS A 97 16.43 11.05 -17.76
N GLY A 98 17.09 10.58 -18.83
CA GLY A 98 17.47 9.19 -19.01
C GLY A 98 16.28 8.25 -19.20
N TRP A 99 15.24 8.72 -19.89
CA TRP A 99 14.01 7.97 -20.15
C TRP A 99 13.35 7.40 -18.89
N VAL A 100 13.45 8.12 -17.76
CA VAL A 100 12.80 7.79 -16.49
C VAL A 100 11.71 8.80 -16.18
N ARG A 101 10.58 8.32 -15.68
CA ARG A 101 9.42 9.15 -15.35
C ARG A 101 8.74 8.67 -14.06
N PRO A 102 8.59 9.54 -13.04
CA PRO A 102 7.63 9.31 -11.97
C PRO A 102 6.20 9.39 -12.54
N ASP A 103 5.44 8.30 -12.48
CA ASP A 103 4.07 8.23 -12.99
C ASP A 103 3.03 8.64 -11.95
N ILE A 104 3.26 8.25 -10.71
CA ILE A 104 2.46 8.65 -9.55
C ILE A 104 3.33 8.59 -8.29
N ASP A 105 3.29 9.65 -7.51
CA ASP A 105 3.99 9.72 -6.23
C ASP A 105 3.34 8.81 -5.17
N LEU A 106 4.05 8.57 -4.08
CA LEU A 106 3.61 7.74 -2.96
C LEU A 106 2.27 8.22 -2.39
N THR A 107 1.25 7.40 -2.53
CA THR A 107 -0.12 7.71 -2.15
C THR A 107 -0.84 6.52 -1.52
N THR A 108 -1.82 6.80 -0.66
CA THR A 108 -2.77 5.82 -0.14
C THR A 108 -3.94 5.55 -1.10
N ASP A 109 -4.05 6.33 -2.20
CA ASP A 109 -5.08 6.15 -3.23
C ASP A 109 -4.70 5.02 -4.18
N LEU A 110 -4.99 3.79 -3.77
CA LEU A 110 -4.65 2.59 -4.54
C LEU A 110 -5.40 2.49 -5.88
N ASP A 111 -6.54 3.17 -6.03
CA ASP A 111 -7.26 3.21 -7.31
C ASP A 111 -6.51 4.07 -8.33
N SER A 112 -5.95 5.20 -7.90
CA SER A 112 -5.12 6.02 -8.77
C SER A 112 -3.83 5.31 -9.17
N VAL A 113 -3.20 4.56 -8.26
CA VAL A 113 -2.04 3.71 -8.57
C VAL A 113 -2.41 2.65 -9.60
N TYR A 114 -3.53 1.94 -9.39
CA TYR A 114 -3.98 0.88 -10.29
C TYR A 114 -4.32 1.44 -11.68
N GLY A 115 -5.00 2.59 -11.74
CA GLY A 115 -5.28 3.30 -12.99
C GLY A 115 -4.00 3.69 -13.75
N LYS A 116 -2.95 4.10 -13.04
CA LYS A 116 -1.65 4.38 -13.68
C LYS A 116 -1.01 3.14 -14.30
N LEU A 117 -1.06 1.98 -13.62
CA LEU A 117 -0.59 0.71 -14.20
C LEU A 117 -1.31 0.38 -15.51
N PHE A 118 -2.63 0.64 -15.60
CA PHE A 118 -3.39 0.44 -16.85
C PHE A 118 -3.02 1.44 -17.94
N GLY A 119 -2.58 2.63 -17.56
CA GLY A 119 -2.14 3.67 -18.50
C GLY A 119 -0.69 3.49 -19.00
N LEU A 120 0.10 2.58 -18.44
CA LEU A 120 1.45 2.31 -18.94
C LEU A 120 1.39 1.62 -20.29
N THR A 121 2.25 2.06 -21.20
CA THR A 121 2.47 1.45 -22.51
C THR A 121 3.94 1.20 -22.70
N THR A 122 4.29 0.13 -23.38
CA THR A 122 5.67 -0.21 -23.72
C THR A 122 6.10 0.45 -25.03
N ASN A 123 7.34 0.87 -25.10
CA ASN A 123 7.96 1.38 -26.32
C ASN A 123 9.49 1.29 -26.16
N GLY A 124 10.24 0.91 -27.20
CA GLY A 124 11.67 0.69 -27.12
C GLY A 124 12.45 1.77 -26.39
N GLY A 125 13.61 1.51 -25.88
CA GLY A 125 14.37 2.54 -25.16
C GLY A 125 15.66 2.05 -24.51
N GLU A 126 16.35 3.02 -23.91
CA GLU A 126 17.54 2.81 -23.09
C GLU A 126 17.09 2.58 -21.63
N GLU A 127 17.50 1.48 -21.04
CA GLU A 127 16.94 0.99 -19.77
C GLU A 127 17.90 1.27 -18.62
N TYR A 128 17.90 2.52 -18.15
CA TYR A 128 18.85 3.00 -17.15
C TYR A 128 18.38 2.70 -15.72
N VAL A 129 18.70 1.49 -15.23
CA VAL A 129 18.38 1.03 -13.86
C VAL A 129 18.96 1.98 -12.80
N ALA A 130 20.21 2.44 -12.96
CA ALA A 130 20.84 3.38 -12.02
C ALA A 130 20.05 4.69 -11.92
N ARG A 131 19.55 5.20 -13.06
CA ARG A 131 18.72 6.40 -13.11
C ARG A 131 17.35 6.17 -12.51
N ALA A 132 16.74 5.01 -12.74
CA ALA A 132 15.46 4.66 -12.12
C ALA A 132 15.56 4.59 -10.59
N VAL A 133 16.66 4.02 -10.06
CA VAL A 133 16.94 4.03 -8.61
C VAL A 133 17.12 5.46 -8.08
N GLN A 134 17.98 6.27 -8.75
CA GLN A 134 18.23 7.66 -8.34
C GLN A 134 16.93 8.48 -8.35
N THR A 135 16.17 8.48 -9.45
CA THR A 135 14.90 9.20 -9.55
C THR A 135 13.92 8.76 -8.48
N SER A 136 13.84 7.45 -8.21
CA SER A 136 12.97 6.94 -7.15
C SER A 136 13.40 7.40 -5.76
N ALA A 137 14.69 7.47 -5.49
CA ALA A 137 15.21 7.94 -4.20
C ALA A 137 14.98 9.45 -4.00
N ASP A 138 15.22 10.25 -5.04
CA ASP A 138 15.26 11.71 -4.97
C ASP A 138 13.88 12.37 -5.16
N GLU A 139 13.05 11.85 -6.08
CA GLU A 139 11.84 12.55 -6.52
C GLU A 139 10.56 12.00 -5.86
N MET A 140 10.57 10.80 -5.23
CA MET A 140 9.40 10.26 -4.54
C MET A 140 9.30 10.78 -3.11
N SER A 141 8.08 11.09 -2.67
CA SER A 141 7.79 11.65 -1.33
C SER A 141 7.81 10.60 -0.23
N TRP A 142 8.96 9.98 0.01
CA TRP A 142 9.15 8.97 1.05
C TRP A 142 8.75 9.48 2.44
N SER A 143 8.21 8.61 3.28
CA SER A 143 7.86 8.93 4.66
C SER A 143 9.10 9.37 5.45
N LYS A 144 8.94 10.45 6.23
CA LYS A 144 9.98 10.96 7.13
C LYS A 144 9.94 10.31 8.52
N GLN A 145 8.98 9.40 8.78
CA GLN A 145 8.94 8.66 10.03
C GLN A 145 10.20 7.78 10.15
N GLN A 146 10.84 7.78 11.30
CA GLN A 146 12.08 7.00 11.51
C GLN A 146 11.87 5.49 11.36
N ASP A 147 10.71 5.00 11.78
CA ASP A 147 10.33 3.60 11.74
C ASP A 147 9.54 3.22 10.46
N ALA A 148 9.42 4.12 9.49
CA ALA A 148 8.81 3.79 8.21
C ALA A 148 9.65 2.74 7.45
N LEU A 149 8.98 1.76 6.88
CA LEU A 149 9.58 0.80 5.95
C LEU A 149 9.50 1.38 4.53
N ARG A 150 10.64 1.55 3.87
CA ARG A 150 10.75 2.10 2.51
C ARG A 150 11.33 1.06 1.58
N ILE A 151 10.57 0.66 0.57
CA ILE A 151 10.94 -0.42 -0.35
C ILE A 151 10.81 0.08 -1.78
N LEU A 152 11.88 -0.04 -2.53
CA LEU A 152 11.92 0.14 -3.97
C LEU A 152 12.07 -1.23 -4.64
N PHE A 153 11.15 -1.59 -5.52
CA PHE A 153 11.32 -2.70 -6.45
C PHE A 153 11.71 -2.16 -7.82
N VAL A 154 12.81 -2.63 -8.35
CA VAL A 154 13.25 -2.32 -9.73
C VAL A 154 13.13 -3.59 -10.55
N ALA A 155 12.37 -3.55 -11.65
CA ALA A 155 12.10 -4.70 -12.49
C ALA A 155 12.43 -4.37 -13.96
N GLY A 156 13.19 -5.25 -14.61
CA GLY A 156 13.61 -5.14 -16.02
C GLY A 156 14.37 -6.37 -16.50
N ASN A 157 14.83 -6.37 -17.75
CA ASN A 157 15.46 -7.52 -18.38
C ASN A 157 16.83 -7.25 -19.02
N GLU A 158 17.22 -5.99 -19.13
CA GLU A 158 18.51 -5.61 -19.70
C GLU A 158 19.60 -5.46 -18.62
N SER A 159 20.83 -5.08 -19.02
CA SER A 159 21.93 -4.89 -18.08
C SER A 159 21.64 -3.76 -17.08
N ALA A 160 21.82 -4.01 -15.80
CA ALA A 160 21.64 -2.99 -14.76
C ALA A 160 22.70 -1.87 -14.81
N GLU A 161 23.76 -2.02 -15.60
CA GLU A 161 24.94 -1.13 -15.65
C GLU A 161 25.02 -0.29 -16.94
N GLN A 162 23.89 -0.09 -17.64
CA GLN A 162 23.88 0.60 -18.95
C GLN A 162 24.00 2.14 -18.85
N ASP A 163 23.67 2.78 -17.74
CA ASP A 163 23.65 4.25 -17.64
C ASP A 163 25.07 4.83 -17.75
N PRO A 164 25.39 5.63 -18.80
CA PRO A 164 26.71 6.19 -18.98
C PRO A 164 27.03 7.35 -18.03
N SER A 165 26.02 7.90 -17.35
CA SER A 165 26.13 9.13 -16.57
C SER A 165 25.94 8.91 -15.07
N VAL A 166 25.09 7.98 -14.66
CA VAL A 166 24.81 7.66 -13.27
C VAL A 166 25.42 6.30 -12.92
N LYS A 167 26.35 6.31 -11.96
CA LYS A 167 26.93 5.06 -11.46
C LYS A 167 25.96 4.35 -10.54
N LEU A 168 25.71 3.09 -10.81
CA LEU A 168 24.78 2.25 -10.08
C LEU A 168 25.08 2.22 -8.57
N GLU A 169 26.36 2.05 -8.22
CA GLU A 169 26.79 2.03 -6.81
C GLU A 169 26.49 3.34 -6.08
N THR A 170 26.62 4.48 -6.78
CA THR A 170 26.30 5.80 -6.19
C THR A 170 24.80 5.93 -5.93
N ALA A 171 23.96 5.58 -6.90
CA ALA A 171 22.52 5.62 -6.75
C ALA A 171 22.03 4.69 -5.62
N LEU A 172 22.61 3.49 -5.51
CA LEU A 172 22.29 2.54 -4.45
C LEU A 172 22.77 3.01 -3.07
N ALA A 173 23.97 3.63 -3.00
CA ALA A 173 24.46 4.20 -1.74
C ALA A 173 23.58 5.34 -1.25
N ASP A 174 23.09 6.17 -2.16
CA ASP A 174 22.17 7.25 -1.86
C ASP A 174 20.80 6.73 -1.38
N ALA A 175 20.19 5.79 -2.10
CA ALA A 175 18.94 5.14 -1.68
C ALA A 175 19.05 4.54 -0.26
N ARG A 176 20.17 3.86 0.05
CA ARG A 176 20.43 3.32 1.40
C ARG A 176 20.56 4.43 2.46
N SER A 177 21.18 5.56 2.11
CA SER A 177 21.30 6.70 3.03
C SER A 177 19.94 7.26 3.45
N HIS A 178 18.94 7.12 2.60
CA HIS A 178 17.53 7.44 2.85
C HIS A 178 16.76 6.28 3.53
N GLY A 179 17.41 5.18 3.85
CA GLY A 179 16.79 4.00 4.48
C GLY A 179 15.86 3.25 3.52
N ILE A 180 16.12 3.29 2.23
CA ILE A 180 15.36 2.59 1.19
C ILE A 180 16.02 1.25 0.89
N PHE A 181 15.26 0.15 1.01
CA PHE A 181 15.64 -1.17 0.54
C PHE A 181 15.40 -1.25 -0.96
N VAL A 182 16.40 -1.64 -1.74
CA VAL A 182 16.27 -1.77 -3.20
C VAL A 182 16.25 -3.24 -3.58
N ASN A 183 15.06 -3.75 -3.86
CA ASN A 183 14.84 -5.09 -4.37
C ASN A 183 14.93 -5.09 -5.89
N THR A 184 15.48 -6.15 -6.47
CA THR A 184 15.57 -6.27 -7.91
C THR A 184 14.86 -7.51 -8.43
N ILE A 185 14.18 -7.34 -9.57
CA ILE A 185 13.42 -8.39 -10.26
C ILE A 185 13.92 -8.46 -11.71
N TYR A 186 14.71 -9.46 -11.98
CA TYR A 186 15.17 -9.73 -13.34
C TYR A 186 14.10 -10.50 -14.12
N CYS A 187 13.65 -9.93 -15.23
CA CYS A 187 12.60 -10.48 -16.08
C CYS A 187 13.20 -11.35 -17.20
N GLY A 188 13.75 -12.48 -16.84
CA GLY A 188 14.42 -13.38 -17.79
C GLY A 188 14.89 -14.70 -17.16
N SER A 189 15.66 -15.45 -17.91
CA SER A 189 16.18 -16.74 -17.44
C SER A 189 17.14 -16.57 -16.27
N LYS A 190 17.02 -17.41 -15.24
CA LYS A 190 17.96 -17.49 -14.13
C LYS A 190 19.39 -17.81 -14.56
N SER A 191 19.57 -18.39 -15.73
CA SER A 191 20.88 -18.71 -16.30
C SER A 191 21.47 -17.59 -17.17
N SER A 192 20.75 -16.46 -17.30
CA SER A 192 21.28 -15.29 -18.01
C SER A 192 22.49 -14.71 -17.27
N PRO A 193 23.55 -14.28 -17.98
CA PRO A 193 24.68 -13.57 -17.38
C PRO A 193 24.26 -12.28 -16.66
N GLU A 194 23.17 -11.63 -17.08
CA GLU A 194 22.65 -10.41 -16.46
C GLU A 194 22.21 -10.61 -15.02
N THR A 195 21.82 -11.84 -14.62
CA THR A 195 21.40 -12.15 -13.25
C THR A 195 22.46 -11.80 -12.19
N VAL A 196 23.74 -11.85 -12.56
CA VAL A 196 24.88 -11.53 -11.65
C VAL A 196 24.84 -10.03 -11.28
N ALA A 197 24.67 -9.16 -12.27
CA ALA A 197 24.60 -7.71 -12.05
C ALA A 197 23.34 -7.34 -11.27
N TRP A 198 22.17 -7.94 -11.58
CA TRP A 198 20.92 -7.71 -10.87
C TRP A 198 20.98 -8.20 -9.42
N ALA A 199 21.55 -9.36 -9.15
CA ALA A 199 21.74 -9.86 -7.77
C ALA A 199 22.73 -8.99 -6.99
N ARG A 200 23.80 -8.49 -7.62
CA ARG A 200 24.72 -7.52 -7.01
C ARG A 200 24.01 -6.22 -6.68
N THR A 201 23.16 -5.72 -7.58
CA THR A 201 22.35 -4.51 -7.36
C THR A 201 21.48 -4.64 -6.10
N ALA A 202 20.74 -5.74 -5.95
CA ALA A 202 19.94 -6.02 -4.75
C ALA A 202 20.82 -6.06 -3.49
N SER A 203 21.94 -6.77 -3.52
CA SER A 203 22.87 -6.87 -2.40
C SER A 203 23.41 -5.50 -1.98
N LEU A 204 23.81 -4.66 -2.93
CA LEU A 204 24.25 -3.30 -2.67
C LEU A 204 23.13 -2.39 -2.17
N GLY A 205 21.89 -2.68 -2.53
CA GLY A 205 20.68 -1.97 -2.09
C GLY A 205 20.09 -2.48 -0.77
N ASN A 206 20.74 -3.42 -0.08
CA ASN A 206 20.21 -4.11 1.11
C ASN A 206 18.87 -4.83 0.88
N GLY A 207 18.55 -5.15 -0.36
CA GLY A 207 17.32 -5.81 -0.74
C GLY A 207 17.51 -7.25 -1.21
N SER A 208 16.46 -7.83 -1.74
CA SER A 208 16.41 -9.18 -2.28
C SER A 208 16.41 -9.20 -3.81
N PHE A 209 16.91 -10.29 -4.38
CA PHE A 209 16.93 -10.54 -5.82
C PHE A 209 15.96 -11.67 -6.18
N ALA A 210 15.23 -11.48 -7.28
CA ALA A 210 14.45 -12.53 -7.91
C ALA A 210 14.64 -12.51 -9.43
N ALA A 211 14.66 -13.69 -10.07
CA ALA A 211 14.54 -13.84 -11.52
C ALA A 211 13.22 -14.51 -11.84
N ILE A 212 12.42 -13.90 -12.71
CA ILE A 212 11.08 -14.34 -13.08
C ILE A 212 10.94 -14.53 -14.59
N ASP A 213 10.04 -15.39 -15.01
CA ASP A 213 9.52 -15.39 -16.37
C ASP A 213 8.36 -14.40 -16.45
N GLN A 214 8.60 -13.23 -17.05
CA GLN A 214 7.60 -12.15 -17.16
C GLN A 214 6.35 -12.57 -17.97
N ASN A 215 6.50 -13.51 -18.90
CA ASN A 215 5.40 -14.00 -19.73
C ASN A 215 4.52 -15.03 -18.99
N ARG A 216 4.96 -15.42 -17.80
CA ARG A 216 4.25 -16.37 -16.97
C ARG A 216 3.39 -15.69 -15.92
N THR A 217 2.24 -15.26 -16.33
CA THR A 217 1.22 -14.78 -15.39
C THR A 217 0.33 -15.95 -15.00
N VAL A 218 0.59 -16.55 -13.83
CA VAL A 218 -0.24 -17.64 -13.32
C VAL A 218 -1.48 -17.05 -12.65
N ALA A 219 -2.48 -16.73 -13.46
CA ALA A 219 -3.81 -16.40 -12.97
C ALA A 219 -4.62 -17.68 -12.80
N ILE A 220 -4.62 -18.26 -11.60
CA ILE A 220 -5.42 -19.46 -11.31
C ILE A 220 -6.86 -19.03 -11.04
N ALA A 221 -7.79 -19.40 -11.94
CA ALA A 221 -9.21 -19.18 -11.73
C ALA A 221 -9.72 -20.09 -10.58
N THR A 222 -10.60 -19.54 -9.76
CA THR A 222 -11.16 -20.26 -8.61
C THR A 222 -12.69 -20.22 -8.62
N PRO A 223 -13.36 -21.20 -8.04
CA PRO A 223 -14.82 -21.20 -7.92
C PRO A 223 -15.38 -19.97 -7.16
N GLN A 224 -14.54 -19.32 -6.35
CA GLN A 224 -14.88 -18.16 -5.54
C GLN A 224 -14.86 -16.82 -6.29
N ASP A 225 -14.23 -16.75 -7.46
CA ASP A 225 -13.96 -15.48 -8.16
C ASP A 225 -15.26 -14.75 -8.53
N ALA A 226 -16.26 -15.46 -9.01
CA ALA A 226 -17.56 -14.87 -9.38
C ALA A 226 -18.31 -14.30 -8.16
N GLU A 227 -18.26 -14.97 -7.00
CA GLU A 227 -18.88 -14.47 -5.77
C GLU A 227 -18.15 -13.22 -5.27
N LEU A 228 -16.82 -13.20 -5.29
CA LEU A 228 -16.02 -12.04 -4.90
C LEU A 228 -16.30 -10.83 -5.79
N GLN A 229 -16.42 -11.02 -7.10
CA GLN A 229 -16.79 -9.96 -8.03
C GLN A 229 -18.19 -9.39 -7.74
N ARG A 230 -19.17 -10.25 -7.47
CA ARG A 230 -20.52 -9.82 -7.08
C ARG A 230 -20.52 -9.04 -5.76
N LEU A 231 -19.77 -9.51 -4.77
CA LEU A 231 -19.62 -8.82 -3.49
C LEU A 231 -18.91 -7.46 -3.65
N SER A 232 -17.93 -7.35 -4.55
CA SER A 232 -17.29 -6.06 -4.88
C SER A 232 -18.27 -5.04 -5.44
N ALA A 233 -19.19 -5.48 -6.32
CA ALA A 233 -20.24 -4.61 -6.82
C ALA A 233 -21.19 -4.14 -5.69
N GLN A 234 -21.60 -5.03 -4.80
CA GLN A 234 -22.41 -4.68 -3.63
C GLN A 234 -21.67 -3.74 -2.67
N LEU A 235 -20.36 -3.91 -2.52
CA LEU A 235 -19.52 -3.04 -1.70
C LEU A 235 -19.54 -1.61 -2.26
N ASN A 236 -19.52 -1.43 -3.60
CA ASN A 236 -19.61 -0.12 -4.23
C ASN A 236 -20.89 0.65 -3.87
N ASP A 237 -22.01 -0.05 -3.69
CA ASP A 237 -23.28 0.57 -3.32
C ASP A 237 -23.31 1.12 -1.88
N THR A 238 -22.29 0.81 -1.09
CA THR A 238 -22.16 1.31 0.29
C THR A 238 -21.40 2.62 0.41
N TYR A 239 -20.68 3.06 -0.62
CA TYR A 239 -19.93 4.31 -0.60
C TYR A 239 -20.86 5.50 -0.82
N ILE A 240 -20.59 6.60 -0.13
CA ILE A 240 -21.29 7.88 -0.24
C ILE A 240 -20.23 8.94 -0.48
N ALA A 241 -20.09 9.34 -1.72
CA ALA A 241 -19.09 10.34 -2.11
C ALA A 241 -19.40 11.72 -1.52
N TYR A 242 -18.38 12.44 -1.02
CA TYR A 242 -18.50 13.79 -0.50
C TYR A 242 -17.34 14.68 -0.95
N GLY A 243 -17.51 15.98 -0.78
CA GLY A 243 -16.49 16.97 -1.13
C GLY A 243 -16.35 17.17 -2.64
N GLN A 244 -15.53 18.16 -3.03
CA GLN A 244 -15.39 18.58 -4.42
C GLN A 244 -14.85 17.48 -5.36
N GLY A 245 -14.01 16.56 -4.85
CA GLY A 245 -13.43 15.48 -5.64
C GLY A 245 -14.10 14.12 -5.46
N GLY A 246 -15.07 14.00 -4.55
CA GLY A 246 -15.63 12.71 -4.14
C GLY A 246 -16.29 11.93 -5.28
N GLY A 247 -17.05 12.63 -6.13
CA GLY A 247 -17.68 12.01 -7.29
C GLY A 247 -16.67 11.42 -8.28
N ALA A 248 -15.57 12.15 -8.55
CA ALA A 248 -14.51 11.68 -9.45
C ALA A 248 -13.77 10.45 -8.86
N ARG A 249 -13.53 10.45 -7.53
CA ARG A 249 -12.94 9.31 -6.82
C ARG A 249 -13.83 8.07 -6.87
N ALA A 250 -15.13 8.24 -6.63
CA ALA A 250 -16.12 7.16 -6.76
C ALA A 250 -16.22 6.61 -8.20
N ALA A 251 -16.13 7.48 -9.18
CA ALA A 251 -16.09 7.08 -10.60
C ALA A 251 -14.81 6.30 -10.92
N ASN A 252 -13.64 6.76 -10.45
CA ASN A 252 -12.38 6.06 -10.61
C ASN A 252 -12.41 4.67 -9.96
N GLN A 253 -12.94 4.53 -8.74
CA GLN A 253 -13.11 3.23 -8.08
C GLN A 253 -13.86 2.24 -8.98
N LYS A 254 -14.99 2.66 -9.57
CA LYS A 254 -15.79 1.83 -10.46
C LYS A 254 -15.06 1.51 -11.78
N GLU A 255 -14.29 2.47 -12.30
CA GLU A 255 -13.49 2.24 -13.51
C GLU A 255 -12.39 1.20 -13.26
N GLN A 256 -11.73 1.26 -12.11
CA GLN A 256 -10.73 0.27 -11.75
C GLN A 256 -11.34 -1.12 -11.50
N ASP A 257 -12.59 -1.22 -11.07
CA ASP A 257 -13.32 -2.50 -11.01
C ASP A 257 -13.56 -3.08 -12.41
N LYS A 258 -13.90 -2.23 -13.39
CA LYS A 258 -14.03 -2.65 -14.80
C LYS A 258 -12.68 -3.11 -15.36
N ASN A 259 -11.62 -2.36 -15.13
CA ASN A 259 -10.27 -2.71 -15.57
C ASN A 259 -9.86 -4.08 -15.03
N ALA A 260 -10.06 -4.34 -13.74
CA ALA A 260 -9.78 -5.63 -13.14
C ALA A 260 -10.63 -6.77 -13.73
N THR A 261 -11.91 -6.50 -14.01
CA THR A 261 -12.82 -7.47 -14.63
C THR A 261 -12.43 -7.78 -16.08
N ALA A 262 -12.03 -6.76 -16.84
CA ALA A 262 -11.58 -6.94 -18.22
C ALA A 262 -10.24 -7.70 -18.30
N LEU A 263 -9.39 -7.55 -17.29
CA LEU A 263 -8.10 -8.23 -17.24
C LEU A 263 -8.27 -9.74 -17.01
N SER A 264 -8.94 -10.13 -15.93
CA SER A 264 -9.26 -11.55 -15.65
C SER A 264 -10.18 -11.71 -14.43
N PRO A 265 -10.95 -12.81 -14.32
CA PRO A 265 -11.72 -13.12 -13.10
C PRO A 265 -10.85 -13.18 -11.82
N PRO A 266 -9.65 -13.81 -11.83
CA PRO A 266 -8.76 -13.75 -10.67
C PRO A 266 -8.32 -12.35 -10.27
N ALA A 267 -8.06 -11.44 -11.22
CA ALA A 267 -7.71 -10.04 -10.94
C ALA A 267 -8.88 -9.29 -10.29
N ALA A 268 -10.10 -9.48 -10.81
CA ALA A 268 -11.31 -8.91 -10.21
C ALA A 268 -11.54 -9.42 -8.77
N ALA A 269 -11.30 -10.70 -8.52
CA ALA A 269 -11.40 -11.31 -7.20
C ALA A 269 -10.33 -10.74 -6.23
N ALA A 270 -9.08 -10.64 -6.67
CA ALA A 270 -8.00 -10.06 -5.87
C ALA A 270 -8.29 -8.59 -5.50
N ARG A 271 -8.78 -7.80 -6.47
CA ARG A 271 -9.22 -6.42 -6.21
C ARG A 271 -10.36 -6.35 -5.20
N ALA A 272 -11.37 -7.23 -5.30
CA ALA A 272 -12.46 -7.29 -4.34
C ALA A 272 -11.96 -7.50 -2.90
N VAL A 273 -10.98 -8.41 -2.73
CA VAL A 273 -10.34 -8.68 -1.43
C VAL A 273 -9.53 -7.47 -0.96
N GLY A 274 -8.73 -6.85 -1.84
CA GLY A 274 -7.95 -5.64 -1.54
C GLY A 274 -8.83 -4.48 -1.10
N LYS A 275 -9.96 -4.22 -1.78
CA LYS A 275 -10.94 -3.19 -1.42
C LYS A 275 -11.63 -3.44 -0.08
N ALA A 276 -11.81 -4.69 0.30
CA ALA A 276 -12.37 -5.06 1.60
C ALA A 276 -11.35 -5.01 2.74
N SER A 277 -10.07 -4.80 2.43
CA SER A 277 -9.00 -4.71 3.42
C SER A 277 -8.98 -3.34 4.11
N SER A 278 -8.36 -3.31 5.28
CA SER A 278 -8.14 -2.09 6.06
C SER A 278 -7.12 -1.13 5.44
N LEU A 279 -6.33 -1.58 4.45
CA LEU A 279 -5.39 -0.74 3.71
C LEU A 279 -6.05 0.08 2.60
N TYR A 280 -7.26 -0.31 2.17
CA TYR A 280 -8.01 0.47 1.21
C TYR A 280 -8.69 1.64 1.92
N ARG A 281 -8.19 2.85 1.66
CA ARG A 281 -8.59 4.07 2.37
C ARG A 281 -9.39 4.99 1.48
N SER A 282 -10.62 5.32 1.90
CA SER A 282 -11.54 6.21 1.19
C SER A 282 -12.11 7.35 2.06
N ALA A 283 -11.60 7.53 3.28
CA ALA A 283 -12.08 8.53 4.22
C ALA A 283 -11.93 10.00 3.75
N ASP A 284 -11.19 10.25 2.68
CA ASP A 284 -11.03 11.59 2.10
C ASP A 284 -12.15 11.94 1.10
N TRP A 285 -12.97 10.96 0.71
CA TRP A 285 -14.03 11.16 -0.27
C TRP A 285 -15.32 10.37 0.00
N ASP A 286 -15.30 9.45 0.97
CA ASP A 286 -16.45 8.63 1.36
C ASP A 286 -16.89 8.92 2.81
N ILE A 287 -18.14 9.30 3.00
CA ILE A 287 -18.68 9.70 4.31
C ILE A 287 -18.63 8.54 5.31
N VAL A 288 -18.87 7.30 4.88
CA VAL A 288 -18.91 6.14 5.79
C VAL A 288 -17.53 5.90 6.40
N ASP A 289 -16.49 5.92 5.58
CA ASP A 289 -15.12 5.76 6.05
C ASP A 289 -14.62 7.00 6.82
N ALA A 290 -14.99 8.21 6.37
CA ALA A 290 -14.68 9.44 7.10
C ALA A 290 -15.25 9.40 8.54
N LYS A 291 -16.50 8.98 8.69
CA LYS A 291 -17.14 8.85 10.01
C LYS A 291 -16.50 7.75 10.87
N ARG A 292 -16.14 6.61 10.27
CA ARG A 292 -15.39 5.54 10.95
C ARG A 292 -14.04 6.05 11.48
N ASP A 293 -13.34 6.87 10.70
CA ASP A 293 -12.02 7.43 11.05
C ASP A 293 -12.14 8.69 11.94
N GLY A 294 -13.34 9.01 12.45
CA GLY A 294 -13.60 10.13 13.36
C GLY A 294 -13.61 11.51 12.70
N LYS A 295 -13.63 11.58 11.36
CA LYS A 295 -13.72 12.84 10.62
C LYS A 295 -15.15 13.37 10.62
N THR A 296 -15.29 14.68 10.81
CA THR A 296 -16.58 15.37 10.65
C THR A 296 -16.70 15.88 9.22
N VAL A 297 -17.74 15.48 8.52
CA VAL A 297 -18.05 15.97 7.16
C VAL A 297 -19.13 17.05 7.29
N ALA A 298 -18.85 18.25 6.76
CA ALA A 298 -19.81 19.35 6.77
C ALA A 298 -21.01 19.03 5.88
N ALA A 299 -22.21 19.46 6.29
CA ALA A 299 -23.43 19.21 5.51
C ALA A 299 -23.35 19.78 4.08
N SER A 300 -22.62 20.90 3.90
CA SER A 300 -22.38 21.51 2.58
C SER A 300 -21.56 20.66 1.63
N GLU A 301 -20.76 19.71 2.15
CA GLU A 301 -19.91 18.81 1.37
C GLU A 301 -20.63 17.49 1.03
N MET A 302 -21.78 17.24 1.65
CA MET A 302 -22.57 16.03 1.40
C MET A 302 -23.33 16.11 0.06
N PRO A 303 -23.67 14.97 -0.56
CA PRO A 303 -24.53 14.94 -1.74
C PRO A 303 -25.89 15.54 -1.42
N GLU A 304 -26.58 16.05 -2.46
CA GLU A 304 -27.80 16.84 -2.31
C GLU A 304 -28.93 16.09 -1.59
N ASP A 305 -29.12 14.82 -1.88
CA ASP A 305 -30.09 13.95 -1.27
C ASP A 305 -29.90 13.86 0.26
N LEU A 306 -28.68 13.69 0.74
CA LEU A 306 -28.39 13.69 2.16
C LEU A 306 -28.46 15.09 2.76
N ARG A 307 -28.00 16.10 2.05
CA ARG A 307 -28.02 17.49 2.50
C ARG A 307 -29.46 17.99 2.80
N ALA A 308 -30.42 17.55 1.99
CA ALA A 308 -31.83 17.89 2.14
C ALA A 308 -32.51 17.21 3.34
N MET A 309 -31.92 16.14 3.92
CA MET A 309 -32.48 15.38 5.04
C MET A 309 -32.21 16.07 6.39
N PRO A 310 -33.10 15.89 7.40
CA PRO A 310 -32.76 16.18 8.79
C PRO A 310 -31.53 15.40 9.27
N ALA A 311 -30.78 15.95 10.24
CA ALA A 311 -29.52 15.35 10.71
C ALA A 311 -29.69 13.90 11.20
N SER A 312 -30.77 13.60 11.93
CA SER A 312 -31.05 12.24 12.42
C SER A 312 -31.25 11.24 11.28
N GLN A 313 -31.97 11.63 10.23
CA GLN A 313 -32.21 10.75 9.08
C GLN A 313 -30.93 10.53 8.27
N ARG A 314 -30.07 11.56 8.13
CA ARG A 314 -28.73 11.40 7.52
C ARG A 314 -27.90 10.38 8.28
N ASP A 315 -27.86 10.49 9.60
CA ASP A 315 -27.12 9.56 10.45
C ASP A 315 -27.63 8.12 10.31
N GLU A 316 -28.94 7.92 10.23
CA GLU A 316 -29.54 6.61 9.98
C GLU A 316 -29.12 6.01 8.62
N VAL A 317 -29.12 6.82 7.55
CA VAL A 317 -28.68 6.38 6.22
C VAL A 317 -27.22 5.99 6.24
N ILE A 318 -26.34 6.82 6.82
CA ILE A 318 -24.90 6.55 6.91
C ILE A 318 -24.66 5.28 7.73
N GLU A 319 -25.32 5.12 8.87
CA GLU A 319 -25.20 3.96 9.73
C GLU A 319 -25.67 2.67 9.03
N LYS A 320 -26.77 2.72 8.28
CA LYS A 320 -27.25 1.61 7.46
C LYS A 320 -26.21 1.19 6.41
N LYS A 321 -25.58 2.17 5.75
CA LYS A 321 -24.51 1.90 4.77
C LYS A 321 -23.26 1.32 5.45
N ALA A 322 -22.88 1.81 6.63
CA ALA A 322 -21.77 1.29 7.42
C ALA A 322 -21.99 -0.17 7.83
N LYS A 323 -23.19 -0.51 8.34
CA LYS A 323 -23.54 -1.90 8.68
C LYS A 323 -23.53 -2.83 7.47
N ALA A 324 -24.08 -2.38 6.34
CA ALA A 324 -24.06 -3.13 5.09
C ALA A 324 -22.62 -3.36 4.63
N ARG A 325 -21.76 -2.33 4.66
CA ARG A 325 -20.33 -2.43 4.31
C ARG A 325 -19.62 -3.47 5.17
N ALA A 326 -19.76 -3.39 6.48
CA ALA A 326 -19.13 -4.33 7.41
C ALA A 326 -19.55 -5.79 7.14
N ALA A 327 -20.84 -6.02 6.89
CA ALA A 327 -21.35 -7.35 6.54
C ALA A 327 -20.74 -7.89 5.22
N ILE A 328 -20.69 -7.04 4.18
CA ILE A 328 -20.10 -7.41 2.88
C ILE A 328 -18.60 -7.67 3.02
N GLN A 329 -17.85 -6.81 3.71
CA GLN A 329 -16.43 -7.00 3.97
C GLN A 329 -16.15 -8.31 4.72
N SER A 330 -16.94 -8.62 5.74
CA SER A 330 -16.84 -9.90 6.47
C SER A 330 -17.09 -11.10 5.54
N ARG A 331 -18.08 -11.00 4.63
CA ARG A 331 -18.34 -12.05 3.66
C ARG A 331 -17.19 -12.20 2.65
N ILE A 332 -16.64 -11.09 2.14
CA ILE A 332 -15.46 -11.12 1.26
C ILE A 332 -14.29 -11.82 1.95
N GLN A 333 -14.01 -11.51 3.22
CA GLN A 333 -12.94 -12.16 3.98
C GLN A 333 -13.16 -13.68 4.12
N ALA A 334 -14.38 -14.10 4.39
CA ALA A 334 -14.71 -15.53 4.49
C ALA A 334 -14.51 -16.27 3.16
N VAL A 335 -14.95 -15.67 2.04
CA VAL A 335 -14.79 -16.24 0.70
C VAL A 335 -13.32 -16.21 0.27
N SER A 336 -12.58 -15.14 0.61
CA SER A 336 -11.14 -15.03 0.36
C SER A 336 -10.35 -16.16 1.04
N LYS A 337 -10.69 -16.50 2.28
CA LYS A 337 -10.05 -17.63 2.98
C LYS A 337 -10.27 -18.97 2.26
N GLN A 338 -11.47 -19.20 1.72
CA GLN A 338 -11.74 -20.39 0.90
C GLN A 338 -10.92 -20.37 -0.40
N ARG A 339 -10.84 -19.19 -1.05
CA ARG A 339 -10.02 -18.98 -2.24
C ARG A 339 -8.55 -19.26 -1.99
N GLU A 340 -7.98 -18.76 -0.90
CA GLU A 340 -6.58 -19.01 -0.49
C GLU A 340 -6.30 -20.52 -0.32
N GLY A 341 -7.22 -21.25 0.30
CA GLY A 341 -7.12 -22.70 0.44
C GLY A 341 -7.08 -23.41 -0.92
N TYR A 342 -7.96 -23.01 -1.85
CA TYR A 342 -7.98 -23.56 -3.19
C TYR A 342 -6.67 -23.25 -3.95
N LEU A 343 -6.23 -21.98 -3.95
CA LEU A 343 -4.99 -21.57 -4.60
C LEU A 343 -3.77 -22.32 -4.04
N SER A 344 -3.70 -22.50 -2.72
CA SER A 344 -2.61 -23.24 -2.08
C SER A 344 -2.58 -24.70 -2.53
N ALA A 345 -3.74 -25.33 -2.66
CA ALA A 345 -3.85 -26.72 -3.15
C ALA A 345 -3.42 -26.84 -4.62
N GLU A 346 -3.86 -25.91 -5.49
CA GLU A 346 -3.48 -25.90 -6.91
C GLU A 346 -1.98 -25.62 -7.13
N ARG A 347 -1.42 -24.66 -6.37
CA ARG A 347 0.02 -24.36 -6.42
C ARG A 347 0.88 -25.57 -6.04
N LYS A 348 0.49 -26.34 -5.02
CA LYS A 348 1.19 -27.58 -4.64
C LYS A 348 1.22 -28.62 -5.76
N LYS A 349 0.20 -28.69 -6.59
CA LYS A 349 0.16 -29.58 -7.75
C LYS A 349 1.09 -29.11 -8.87
N SER A 350 1.30 -27.81 -9.03
CA SER A 350 2.05 -27.19 -10.11
C SER A 350 3.54 -26.94 -9.82
N VAL A 351 3.99 -27.02 -8.57
CA VAL A 351 5.37 -26.70 -8.12
C VAL A 351 6.47 -27.58 -8.76
N ALA A 352 6.11 -28.67 -9.43
CA ALA A 352 7.11 -29.58 -10.02
C ALA A 352 7.84 -29.02 -11.26
N SER A 353 7.44 -27.87 -11.85
CA SER A 353 7.94 -27.49 -13.19
C SER A 353 8.28 -26.03 -13.45
N SER A 354 8.23 -25.11 -12.45
CA SER A 354 8.27 -23.71 -12.85
C SER A 354 8.88 -22.76 -11.78
N GLY A 355 9.74 -21.82 -12.23
CA GLY A 355 10.34 -20.78 -11.39
C GLY A 355 9.32 -19.78 -10.78
N PRO A 356 9.75 -18.85 -9.89
CA PRO A 356 8.89 -17.88 -9.24
C PRO A 356 8.19 -16.96 -10.25
N ALA A 357 6.96 -16.56 -9.95
CA ALA A 357 6.23 -15.53 -10.66
C ALA A 357 6.49 -14.13 -10.02
N LEU A 358 6.00 -13.07 -10.67
CA LEU A 358 6.19 -11.70 -10.18
C LEU A 358 5.67 -11.49 -8.75
N ASP A 359 4.50 -12.05 -8.43
CA ASP A 359 3.92 -11.97 -7.09
C ASP A 359 4.78 -12.65 -6.02
N ASP A 360 5.38 -13.80 -6.32
CA ASP A 360 6.27 -14.49 -5.40
C ASP A 360 7.51 -13.62 -5.08
N ALA A 361 8.05 -12.93 -6.09
CA ALA A 361 9.19 -12.03 -5.94
C ALA A 361 8.82 -10.78 -5.10
N LEU A 362 7.72 -10.10 -5.45
CA LEU A 362 7.25 -8.91 -4.74
C LEU A 362 6.88 -9.23 -3.29
N ILE A 363 6.08 -10.28 -3.07
CA ILE A 363 5.63 -10.68 -1.73
C ILE A 363 6.80 -11.20 -0.88
N GLY A 364 7.72 -11.95 -1.49
CA GLY A 364 8.89 -12.50 -0.80
C GLY A 364 9.81 -11.40 -0.27
N GLY A 365 10.21 -10.45 -1.12
CA GLY A 365 11.03 -9.30 -0.72
C GLY A 365 10.35 -8.46 0.35
N LEU A 366 9.10 -8.08 0.09
CA LEU A 366 8.31 -7.24 1.00
C LEU A 366 8.14 -7.88 2.40
N LYS A 367 7.84 -9.18 2.48
CA LYS A 367 7.74 -9.87 3.78
C LYS A 367 9.07 -9.91 4.52
N SER A 368 10.14 -10.23 3.80
CA SER A 368 11.49 -10.30 4.38
C SER A 368 11.87 -8.99 5.07
N GLU A 369 11.70 -7.86 4.40
CA GLU A 369 12.03 -6.56 4.95
C GLU A 369 11.03 -6.11 6.02
N ALA A 370 9.74 -6.41 5.85
CA ALA A 370 8.73 -6.09 6.86
C ALA A 370 8.98 -6.86 8.17
N GLU A 371 9.28 -8.15 8.09
CA GLU A 371 9.62 -8.98 9.26
C GLU A 371 10.90 -8.49 9.94
N ALA A 372 11.95 -8.19 9.17
CA ALA A 372 13.19 -7.59 9.67
C ALA A 372 12.96 -6.23 10.34
N SER A 373 11.94 -5.49 9.88
CA SER A 373 11.51 -4.21 10.46
C SER A 373 10.51 -4.37 11.61
N GLY A 374 10.19 -5.60 12.05
CA GLY A 374 9.34 -5.89 13.22
C GLY A 374 7.85 -6.02 12.94
N PHE A 375 7.42 -6.09 11.69
CA PHE A 375 6.07 -6.54 11.36
C PHE A 375 5.95 -8.07 11.49
N LYS A 376 4.73 -8.56 11.73
CA LYS A 376 4.38 -10.00 11.79
C LYS A 376 3.22 -10.28 10.85
N PHE A 377 3.21 -11.46 10.21
CA PHE A 377 2.16 -11.88 9.27
C PHE A 377 1.38 -13.08 9.78
#